data_f368c3bf2aa8a5a3d2e01c8dbf7c9db5
#
_entry.id   f368c3bf2aa8a5a3d2e01c8dbf7c9db5
#
_cell.length_a   1.000
_cell.length_b   1.000
_cell.length_c   1.000
_cell.angle_alpha   90.00
_cell.angle_beta   90.00
_cell.angle_gamma   90.00
#
_symmetry.space_group_name_H-M   'P 1'
#
loop_
_entity.id
_entity.type
_entity.pdbx_description
1 polymer ?
#
loop_
_entity_poly.entity_id
_entity_poly.type
_entity_poly.pdbx_seq_one_letter_code
_entity_poly.pdbx_strand_id
1 'polypeptide(L)'
;RKSQNWIGGASLSDAAFIPPDQDAIGPLLDDLEAFWHNESVQVPHLIRIALSHYQFETIHPFLDGNGRIGRLLITLYLVNHGLLAKPSLYLSAHLEKHRSQYYDALSRARASNDIGQWCRFFLQAVIETARNGKDTLERLFVMKQDFDTLVQGMGRRAENGAKLLSFLYNCPVVSVHEVMESANLSMNAAHALIREFESVGILEEFTGQKRNRLYVFSGYIAVFRGVQDGV
;
A
#
# COMPACT_ATOMS: atom_id res chain seq x y z
N ARG A 1 -24.67 -1.27 -10.25
CA ARG A 1 -25.23 -2.58 -10.68
C ARG A 1 -26.65 -2.42 -11.22
N LYS A 2 -27.06 -3.34 -12.10
CA LYS A 2 -28.41 -3.39 -12.69
C LYS A 2 -29.25 -4.56 -12.15
N SER A 3 -28.71 -5.30 -11.17
CA SER A 3 -29.39 -6.42 -10.54
C SER A 3 -29.04 -6.48 -9.06
N GLN A 4 -29.87 -7.13 -8.27
CA GLN A 4 -29.60 -7.39 -6.86
C GLN A 4 -28.36 -8.26 -6.71
N ASN A 5 -27.48 -7.89 -5.78
CA ASN A 5 -26.36 -8.70 -5.32
C ASN A 5 -26.50 -9.01 -3.82
N TRP A 6 -25.59 -9.83 -3.31
CA TRP A 6 -25.51 -10.19 -1.89
C TRP A 6 -24.05 -10.37 -1.47
N ILE A 7 -23.80 -10.36 -0.18
CA ILE A 7 -22.47 -10.54 0.41
C ILE A 7 -22.51 -11.78 1.31
N GLY A 8 -21.57 -12.69 1.07
CA GLY A 8 -21.51 -13.98 1.75
C GLY A 8 -22.60 -14.94 1.29
N GLY A 9 -22.42 -16.26 1.59
CA GLY A 9 -23.35 -17.28 1.15
C GLY A 9 -23.29 -17.62 -0.35
N ALA A 10 -24.04 -18.64 -0.75
CA ALA A 10 -24.13 -19.09 -2.13
C ALA A 10 -25.33 -18.46 -2.89
N SER A 11 -26.29 -17.90 -2.16
CA SER A 11 -27.52 -17.32 -2.71
C SER A 11 -28.07 -16.21 -1.83
N LEU A 12 -29.12 -15.53 -2.28
CA LEU A 12 -29.82 -14.50 -1.49
C LEU A 12 -30.42 -15.06 -0.18
N SER A 13 -30.78 -16.33 -0.15
CA SER A 13 -31.41 -16.95 1.02
C SER A 13 -30.46 -17.25 2.17
N ASP A 14 -29.17 -17.38 1.88
CA ASP A 14 -28.11 -17.64 2.86
C ASP A 14 -27.08 -16.49 2.94
N ALA A 15 -27.41 -15.34 2.36
CA ALA A 15 -26.57 -14.16 2.36
C ALA A 15 -26.31 -13.62 3.77
N ALA A 16 -25.07 -13.29 4.08
CA ALA A 16 -24.71 -12.61 5.32
C ALA A 16 -25.22 -11.15 5.34
N PHE A 17 -25.33 -10.52 4.17
CA PHE A 17 -25.89 -9.18 4.02
C PHE A 17 -26.46 -9.00 2.60
N ILE A 18 -27.63 -8.38 2.53
CA ILE A 18 -28.27 -7.98 1.27
C ILE A 18 -28.20 -6.45 1.18
N PRO A 19 -27.39 -5.90 0.26
CA PRO A 19 -27.30 -4.46 0.02
C PRO A 19 -28.64 -3.88 -0.46
N PRO A 20 -28.83 -2.54 -0.39
CA PRO A 20 -30.01 -1.85 -0.90
C PRO A 20 -30.36 -2.26 -2.33
N ASP A 21 -31.62 -2.06 -2.71
CA ASP A 21 -32.06 -2.29 -4.09
C ASP A 21 -31.28 -1.44 -5.09
N GLN A 22 -31.22 -1.92 -6.33
CA GLN A 22 -30.47 -1.25 -7.40
C GLN A 22 -30.98 0.18 -7.70
N ASP A 23 -32.28 0.43 -7.53
CA ASP A 23 -32.88 1.74 -7.80
C ASP A 23 -32.53 2.76 -6.71
N ALA A 24 -32.16 2.30 -5.52
CA ALA A 24 -31.72 3.15 -4.41
C ALA A 24 -30.22 3.55 -4.53
N ILE A 25 -29.44 2.93 -5.40
CA ILE A 25 -27.98 3.16 -5.46
C ILE A 25 -27.64 4.60 -5.80
N GLY A 26 -28.29 5.18 -6.84
CA GLY A 26 -28.03 6.56 -7.26
C GLY A 26 -28.25 7.54 -6.10
N PRO A 27 -29.47 7.64 -5.54
CA PRO A 27 -29.74 8.53 -4.41
C PRO A 27 -28.81 8.32 -3.21
N LEU A 28 -28.45 7.07 -2.86
CA LEU A 28 -27.55 6.79 -1.75
C LEU A 28 -26.09 7.21 -2.02
N LEU A 29 -25.64 7.15 -3.26
CA LEU A 29 -24.31 7.67 -3.64
C LEU A 29 -24.33 9.20 -3.65
N ASP A 30 -25.39 9.83 -4.11
CA ASP A 30 -25.56 11.28 -4.06
C ASP A 30 -25.52 11.80 -2.60
N ASP A 31 -26.20 11.11 -1.67
CA ASP A 31 -26.14 11.42 -0.24
C ASP A 31 -24.71 11.24 0.33
N LEU A 32 -24.01 10.20 -0.09
CA LEU A 32 -22.62 9.96 0.35
C LEU A 32 -21.69 11.06 -0.15
N GLU A 33 -21.85 11.50 -1.41
CA GLU A 33 -21.08 12.60 -1.99
C GLU A 33 -21.42 13.93 -1.28
N ALA A 34 -22.70 14.19 -1.05
CA ALA A 34 -23.15 15.36 -0.29
C ALA A 34 -22.56 15.40 1.11
N PHE A 35 -22.49 14.24 1.81
CA PHE A 35 -21.82 14.16 3.13
C PHE A 35 -20.33 14.47 3.05
N TRP A 36 -19.64 14.08 1.99
CA TRP A 36 -18.21 14.37 1.83
C TRP A 36 -17.93 15.88 1.69
N HIS A 37 -18.79 16.60 1.00
CA HIS A 37 -18.65 18.04 0.72
C HIS A 37 -19.37 18.93 1.72
N ASN A 38 -20.10 18.36 2.70
CA ASN A 38 -20.84 19.13 3.69
C ASN A 38 -19.94 19.72 4.77
N GLU A 39 -19.58 20.98 4.61
CA GLU A 39 -18.76 21.72 5.58
C GLU A 39 -19.51 22.12 6.85
N SER A 40 -20.84 22.09 6.86
CA SER A 40 -21.66 22.39 8.04
C SER A 40 -21.58 21.27 9.10
N VAL A 41 -21.28 20.05 8.69
CA VAL A 41 -21.10 18.89 9.58
C VAL A 41 -19.68 18.87 10.10
N GLN A 42 -19.50 19.32 11.34
CA GLN A 42 -18.19 19.39 12.02
C GLN A 42 -17.76 18.00 12.52
N VAL A 43 -17.23 17.18 11.63
CA VAL A 43 -16.72 15.83 11.93
C VAL A 43 -15.27 15.73 11.51
N PRO A 44 -14.36 15.23 12.40
CA PRO A 44 -12.95 15.01 12.03
C PRO A 44 -12.83 14.15 10.77
N HIS A 45 -11.86 14.47 9.90
CA HIS A 45 -11.67 13.79 8.61
C HIS A 45 -11.57 12.26 8.74
N LEU A 46 -10.86 11.74 9.75
CA LEU A 46 -10.73 10.30 9.94
C LEU A 46 -12.07 9.63 10.32
N ILE A 47 -12.94 10.33 11.05
CA ILE A 47 -14.30 9.84 11.33
C ILE A 47 -15.17 9.95 10.08
N ARG A 48 -15.09 11.07 9.35
CA ARG A 48 -15.84 11.26 8.10
C ARG A 48 -15.55 10.13 7.11
N ILE A 49 -14.27 9.83 6.87
CA ILE A 49 -13.90 8.76 5.93
C ILE A 49 -14.24 7.36 6.47
N ALA A 50 -14.19 7.13 7.79
CA ALA A 50 -14.63 5.88 8.39
C ALA A 50 -16.12 5.62 8.12
N LEU A 51 -16.96 6.64 8.34
CA LEU A 51 -18.40 6.59 8.07
C LEU A 51 -18.68 6.41 6.58
N SER A 52 -17.99 7.14 5.74
CA SER A 52 -18.13 7.08 4.28
C SER A 52 -17.75 5.72 3.73
N HIS A 53 -16.67 5.12 4.23
CA HIS A 53 -16.27 3.78 3.83
C HIS A 53 -17.30 2.74 4.25
N TYR A 54 -17.80 2.80 5.49
CA TYR A 54 -18.89 1.95 5.97
C TYR A 54 -20.15 2.07 5.10
N GLN A 55 -20.54 3.30 4.76
CA GLN A 55 -21.70 3.57 3.92
C GLN A 55 -21.51 3.03 2.51
N PHE A 56 -20.32 3.25 1.90
CA PHE A 56 -20.00 2.70 0.59
C PHE A 56 -20.07 1.16 0.55
N GLU A 57 -19.48 0.49 1.55
CA GLU A 57 -19.56 -0.97 1.69
C GLU A 57 -20.99 -1.48 1.97
N THR A 58 -21.85 -0.63 2.50
CA THR A 58 -23.27 -0.93 2.74
C THR A 58 -24.09 -0.75 1.47
N ILE A 59 -23.87 0.32 0.70
CA ILE A 59 -24.52 0.56 -0.61
C ILE A 59 -24.12 -0.55 -1.60
N HIS A 60 -22.88 -0.94 -1.60
CA HIS A 60 -22.30 -2.01 -2.44
C HIS A 60 -22.66 -1.85 -3.92
N PRO A 61 -22.26 -0.73 -4.57
CA PRO A 61 -22.83 -0.30 -5.85
C PRO A 61 -22.43 -1.16 -7.05
N PHE A 62 -21.40 -1.98 -6.96
CA PHE A 62 -20.89 -2.80 -8.05
C PHE A 62 -21.23 -4.28 -7.85
N LEU A 63 -21.19 -5.07 -8.92
CA LEU A 63 -21.31 -6.53 -8.83
C LEU A 63 -20.06 -7.18 -8.24
N ASP A 64 -18.88 -6.62 -8.56
CA ASP A 64 -17.59 -7.03 -7.99
C ASP A 64 -16.70 -5.79 -7.81
N GLY A 65 -15.68 -5.91 -6.93
CA GLY A 65 -14.68 -4.88 -6.73
C GLY A 65 -15.05 -3.79 -5.71
N ASN A 66 -16.21 -3.87 -5.04
CA ASN A 66 -16.63 -2.87 -4.05
C ASN A 66 -15.57 -2.64 -2.98
N GLY A 67 -15.06 -3.70 -2.35
CA GLY A 67 -14.02 -3.59 -1.33
C GLY A 67 -12.72 -2.94 -1.82
N ARG A 68 -12.32 -3.19 -3.08
CA ARG A 68 -11.15 -2.53 -3.68
C ARG A 68 -11.38 -1.04 -3.88
N ILE A 69 -12.54 -0.68 -4.42
CA ILE A 69 -12.93 0.72 -4.65
C ILE A 69 -13.14 1.44 -3.32
N GLY A 70 -13.86 0.84 -2.37
CA GLY A 70 -14.09 1.41 -1.05
C GLY A 70 -12.78 1.72 -0.31
N ARG A 71 -11.79 0.82 -0.38
CA ARG A 71 -10.47 1.08 0.20
C ARG A 71 -9.67 2.14 -0.57
N LEU A 72 -9.82 2.21 -1.90
CA LEU A 72 -9.21 3.27 -2.71
C LEU A 72 -9.79 4.65 -2.35
N LEU A 73 -11.08 4.75 -2.11
CA LEU A 73 -11.76 5.99 -1.70
C LEU A 73 -11.17 6.56 -0.40
N ILE A 74 -10.76 5.69 0.56
CA ILE A 74 -10.08 6.14 1.78
C ILE A 74 -8.80 6.90 1.43
N THR A 75 -7.95 6.31 0.61
CA THR A 75 -6.68 6.92 0.22
C THR A 75 -6.88 8.22 -0.56
N LEU A 76 -7.82 8.23 -1.52
CA LEU A 76 -8.15 9.42 -2.31
C LEU A 76 -8.67 10.56 -1.42
N TYR A 77 -9.56 10.26 -0.48
CA TYR A 77 -10.07 11.24 0.48
C TYR A 77 -8.93 11.87 1.29
N LEU A 78 -8.04 11.06 1.86
CA LEU A 78 -6.94 11.54 2.70
C LEU A 78 -5.95 12.42 1.92
N VAL A 79 -5.66 12.06 0.66
CA VAL A 79 -4.78 12.86 -0.22
C VAL A 79 -5.47 14.17 -0.62
N ASN A 80 -6.75 14.12 -1.01
CA ASN A 80 -7.50 15.30 -1.44
C ASN A 80 -7.64 16.35 -0.32
N HIS A 81 -7.73 15.92 0.93
CA HIS A 81 -7.82 16.82 2.09
C HIS A 81 -6.45 17.17 2.72
N GLY A 82 -5.35 16.85 2.04
CA GLY A 82 -3.99 17.20 2.49
C GLY A 82 -3.51 16.44 3.74
N LEU A 83 -4.23 15.40 4.17
CA LEU A 83 -3.83 14.54 5.29
C LEU A 83 -2.69 13.58 4.93
N LEU A 84 -2.54 13.30 3.64
CA LEU A 84 -1.43 12.56 3.06
C LEU A 84 -0.88 13.35 1.87
N ALA A 85 0.42 13.60 1.85
CA ALA A 85 1.09 14.22 0.71
C ALA A 85 1.14 13.29 -0.52
N LYS A 86 1.15 11.99 -0.29
CA LYS A 86 1.15 10.92 -1.30
C LYS A 86 0.33 9.73 -0.79
N PRO A 87 -0.14 8.82 -1.67
CA PRO A 87 -0.93 7.65 -1.27
C PRO A 87 -0.06 6.58 -0.59
N SER A 88 0.60 6.95 0.52
CA SER A 88 1.58 6.12 1.25
C SER A 88 0.99 5.33 2.42
N LEU A 89 -0.29 5.49 2.73
CA LEU A 89 -0.97 4.73 3.80
C LEU A 89 -1.55 3.43 3.24
N TYR A 90 -0.89 2.31 3.48
CA TYR A 90 -1.29 0.99 2.97
C TYR A 90 -2.41 0.34 3.79
N LEU A 91 -3.46 1.09 4.11
CA LEU A 91 -4.60 0.61 4.90
C LEU A 91 -5.30 -0.59 4.24
N SER A 92 -5.31 -0.67 2.90
CA SER A 92 -5.84 -1.82 2.18
C SER A 92 -5.18 -3.14 2.56
N ALA A 93 -3.86 -3.17 2.69
CA ALA A 93 -3.12 -4.36 3.07
C ALA A 93 -3.43 -4.77 4.53
N HIS A 94 -3.53 -3.78 5.43
CA HIS A 94 -3.91 -4.03 6.82
C HIS A 94 -5.32 -4.63 6.93
N LEU A 95 -6.31 -4.04 6.27
CA LEU A 95 -7.69 -4.53 6.29
C LEU A 95 -7.82 -5.93 5.64
N GLU A 96 -7.02 -6.25 4.62
CA GLU A 96 -7.01 -7.57 4.01
C GLU A 96 -6.36 -8.61 4.93
N LYS A 97 -5.27 -8.26 5.61
CA LYS A 97 -4.61 -9.12 6.62
C LYS A 97 -5.57 -9.43 7.79
N HIS A 98 -6.38 -8.45 8.21
CA HIS A 98 -7.36 -8.57 9.29
C HIS A 98 -8.80 -8.75 8.78
N ARG A 99 -8.96 -9.46 7.65
CA ARG A 99 -10.20 -9.56 6.89
C ARG A 99 -11.40 -10.03 7.72
N SER A 100 -11.22 -11.03 8.57
CA SER A 100 -12.30 -11.53 9.44
C SER A 100 -12.79 -10.43 10.39
N GLN A 101 -11.87 -9.79 11.11
CA GLN A 101 -12.20 -8.71 12.04
C GLN A 101 -12.87 -7.50 11.35
N TYR A 102 -12.42 -7.19 10.13
CA TYR A 102 -12.99 -6.14 9.30
C TYR A 102 -14.46 -6.44 8.94
N TYR A 103 -14.75 -7.66 8.45
CA TYR A 103 -16.13 -8.05 8.13
C TYR A 103 -17.00 -8.18 9.36
N ASP A 104 -16.47 -8.67 10.49
CA ASP A 104 -17.17 -8.72 11.75
C ASP A 104 -17.55 -7.33 12.25
N ALA A 105 -16.64 -6.35 12.13
CA ALA A 105 -16.90 -4.97 12.51
C ALA A 105 -18.00 -4.32 11.66
N LEU A 106 -17.99 -4.55 10.33
CA LEU A 106 -19.06 -4.10 9.43
C LEU A 106 -20.40 -4.76 9.78
N SER A 107 -20.41 -6.07 10.01
CA SER A 107 -21.63 -6.84 10.30
C SER A 107 -22.24 -6.43 11.65
N ARG A 108 -21.43 -6.21 12.68
CA ARG A 108 -21.91 -5.71 13.98
C ARG A 108 -22.52 -4.32 13.85
N ALA A 109 -21.86 -3.40 13.13
CA ALA A 109 -22.38 -2.07 12.90
C ALA A 109 -23.74 -2.11 12.20
N ARG A 110 -23.93 -3.01 11.22
CA ARG A 110 -25.22 -3.22 10.52
C ARG A 110 -26.30 -3.81 11.43
N ALA A 111 -25.94 -4.81 12.25
CA ALA A 111 -26.90 -5.53 13.09
C ALA A 111 -27.36 -4.72 14.31
N SER A 112 -26.48 -3.95 14.94
CA SER A 112 -26.75 -3.26 16.22
C SER A 112 -26.77 -1.75 16.12
N ASN A 113 -26.49 -1.18 14.93
CA ASN A 113 -26.30 0.25 14.71
C ASN A 113 -25.16 0.86 15.58
N ASP A 114 -24.20 0.03 16.05
CA ASP A 114 -23.05 0.49 16.82
C ASP A 114 -21.96 1.03 15.89
N ILE A 115 -22.22 2.20 15.34
CA ILE A 115 -21.26 2.95 14.50
C ILE A 115 -20.01 3.34 15.29
N GLY A 116 -20.13 3.53 16.61
CA GLY A 116 -18.98 3.84 17.48
C GLY A 116 -17.95 2.70 17.49
N GLN A 117 -18.41 1.44 17.51
CA GLN A 117 -17.50 0.28 17.42
C GLN A 117 -16.79 0.21 16.06
N TRP A 118 -17.51 0.47 14.97
CA TRP A 118 -16.91 0.56 13.65
C TRP A 118 -15.82 1.65 13.57
N CYS A 119 -16.12 2.86 14.05
CA CYS A 119 -15.15 3.96 14.07
C CYS A 119 -13.91 3.59 14.90
N ARG A 120 -14.05 2.96 16.06
CA ARG A 120 -12.90 2.51 16.87
C ARG A 120 -12.04 1.50 16.11
N PHE A 121 -12.65 0.49 15.48
CA PHE A 121 -11.95 -0.48 14.65
C PHE A 121 -11.16 0.23 13.51
N PHE A 122 -11.81 1.12 12.77
CA PHE A 122 -11.22 1.82 11.66
C PHE A 122 -10.03 2.71 12.11
N LEU A 123 -10.20 3.47 13.19
CA LEU A 123 -9.13 4.32 13.74
C LEU A 123 -7.94 3.48 14.24
N GLN A 124 -8.19 2.34 14.85
CA GLN A 124 -7.12 1.42 15.26
C GLN A 124 -6.33 0.92 14.05
N ALA A 125 -7.02 0.52 12.98
CA ALA A 125 -6.39 0.12 11.72
C ALA A 125 -5.54 1.25 11.10
N VAL A 126 -6.01 2.49 11.14
CA VAL A 126 -5.24 3.68 10.69
C VAL A 126 -4.00 3.87 11.56
N ILE A 127 -4.12 3.80 12.89
CA ILE A 127 -2.99 3.98 13.83
C ILE A 127 -1.91 2.93 13.58
N GLU A 128 -2.29 1.65 13.47
CA GLU A 128 -1.34 0.56 13.25
C GLU A 128 -0.65 0.68 11.89
N THR A 129 -1.41 1.00 10.85
CA THR A 129 -0.86 1.21 9.51
C THR A 129 0.10 2.40 9.47
N ALA A 130 -0.25 3.51 10.13
CA ALA A 130 0.60 4.70 10.19
C ALA A 130 1.90 4.44 10.96
N ARG A 131 1.84 3.72 12.09
CA ARG A 131 3.04 3.30 12.85
C ARG A 131 3.95 2.42 12.01
N ASN A 132 3.41 1.38 11.38
CA ASN A 132 4.19 0.48 10.52
C ASN A 132 4.83 1.24 9.35
N GLY A 133 4.09 2.18 8.74
CA GLY A 133 4.61 3.04 7.68
C GLY A 133 5.77 3.93 8.16
N LYS A 134 5.64 4.54 9.33
CA LYS A 134 6.69 5.35 9.96
C LYS A 134 7.94 4.51 10.22
N ASP A 135 7.79 3.35 10.87
CA ASP A 135 8.91 2.45 11.18
C ASP A 135 9.64 1.98 9.91
N THR A 136 8.88 1.71 8.85
CA THR A 136 9.44 1.35 7.53
C THR A 136 10.27 2.50 6.95
N LEU A 137 9.75 3.73 6.99
CA LEU A 137 10.49 4.91 6.49
C LEU A 137 11.75 5.18 7.32
N GLU A 138 11.72 5.02 8.63
CA GLU A 138 12.89 5.15 9.50
C GLU A 138 13.97 4.12 9.16
N ARG A 139 13.59 2.86 8.95
CA ARG A 139 14.53 1.80 8.50
C ARG A 139 15.13 2.10 7.13
N LEU A 140 14.31 2.57 6.18
CA LEU A 140 14.77 2.97 4.85
C LEU A 140 15.76 4.14 4.94
N PHE A 141 15.51 5.10 5.82
CA PHE A 141 16.38 6.26 6.00
C PHE A 141 17.76 5.84 6.54
N VAL A 142 17.78 5.01 7.59
CA VAL A 142 19.03 4.47 8.15
C VAL A 142 19.79 3.68 7.10
N MET A 143 19.12 2.73 6.45
CA MET A 143 19.71 1.92 5.39
C MET A 143 20.31 2.76 4.26
N LYS A 144 19.59 3.84 3.86
CA LYS A 144 20.09 4.76 2.84
C LYS A 144 21.40 5.43 3.27
N GLN A 145 21.49 5.92 4.50
CA GLN A 145 22.70 6.54 5.03
C GLN A 145 23.88 5.55 5.05
N ASP A 146 23.63 4.31 5.47
CA ASP A 146 24.66 3.27 5.53
C ASP A 146 25.19 2.95 4.12
N PHE A 147 24.31 2.78 3.13
CA PHE A 147 24.73 2.49 1.75
C PHE A 147 25.36 3.70 1.05
N ASP A 148 24.88 4.91 1.31
CA ASP A 148 25.53 6.13 0.81
C ASP A 148 26.97 6.21 1.34
N THR A 149 27.20 5.88 2.61
CA THR A 149 28.54 5.85 3.22
C THR A 149 29.43 4.77 2.61
N LEU A 150 28.90 3.55 2.42
CA LEU A 150 29.64 2.45 1.76
C LEU A 150 30.04 2.83 0.33
N VAL A 151 29.14 3.41 -0.44
CA VAL A 151 29.38 3.82 -1.82
C VAL A 151 30.40 4.97 -1.90
N GLN A 152 30.33 5.94 -0.98
CA GLN A 152 31.35 7.00 -0.89
C GLN A 152 32.75 6.44 -0.62
N GLY A 153 32.86 5.34 0.11
CA GLY A 153 34.11 4.62 0.38
C GLY A 153 34.72 3.90 -0.82
N MET A 154 34.02 3.76 -1.96
CA MET A 154 34.48 3.03 -3.17
C MET A 154 35.53 3.77 -4.01
N GLY A 155 36.09 4.87 -3.52
CA GLY A 155 37.16 5.61 -4.14
C GLY A 155 36.81 6.08 -5.56
N ARG A 156 37.59 5.66 -6.57
CA ARG A 156 37.35 6.08 -7.97
C ARG A 156 36.01 5.66 -8.56
N ARG A 157 35.33 4.69 -7.95
CA ARG A 157 34.03 4.22 -8.40
C ARG A 157 32.86 4.85 -7.65
N ALA A 158 33.10 5.68 -6.63
CA ALA A 158 32.06 6.28 -5.81
C ALA A 158 31.00 7.03 -6.61
N GLU A 159 31.39 7.80 -7.63
CA GLU A 159 30.47 8.54 -8.50
C GLU A 159 29.51 7.60 -9.25
N ASN A 160 30.07 6.57 -9.91
CA ASN A 160 29.24 5.59 -10.62
C ASN A 160 28.44 4.70 -9.67
N GLY A 161 28.98 4.41 -8.50
CA GLY A 161 28.28 3.75 -7.43
C GLY A 161 27.07 4.54 -6.95
N ALA A 162 27.20 5.84 -6.76
CA ALA A 162 26.08 6.71 -6.37
C ALA A 162 24.97 6.75 -7.45
N LYS A 163 25.34 6.78 -8.74
CA LYS A 163 24.36 6.69 -9.84
C LYS A 163 23.61 5.36 -9.82
N LEU A 164 24.34 4.24 -9.68
CA LEU A 164 23.74 2.91 -9.59
C LEU A 164 22.85 2.78 -8.34
N LEU A 165 23.32 3.22 -7.17
CA LEU A 165 22.52 3.15 -5.93
C LEU A 165 21.22 3.96 -6.05
N SER A 166 21.28 5.15 -6.64
CA SER A 166 20.09 5.97 -6.93
C SER A 166 19.12 5.27 -7.87
N PHE A 167 19.62 4.56 -8.88
CA PHE A 167 18.81 3.77 -9.80
C PHE A 167 18.14 2.59 -9.08
N LEU A 168 18.87 1.89 -8.21
CA LEU A 168 18.38 0.73 -7.45
C LEU A 168 17.20 1.04 -6.52
N TYR A 169 17.07 2.27 -6.00
CA TYR A 169 15.89 2.67 -5.23
C TYR A 169 14.60 2.71 -6.05
N ASN A 170 14.70 2.83 -7.38
CA ASN A 170 13.55 2.79 -8.28
C ASN A 170 13.39 1.41 -8.94
N CYS A 171 14.51 0.74 -9.22
CA CYS A 171 14.56 -0.56 -9.90
C CYS A 171 15.44 -1.51 -9.05
N PRO A 172 14.89 -2.17 -8.02
CA PRO A 172 15.67 -2.96 -7.08
C PRO A 172 16.16 -4.32 -7.62
N VAL A 173 15.79 -4.67 -8.84
CA VAL A 173 16.29 -5.85 -9.57
C VAL A 173 16.87 -5.36 -10.89
N VAL A 174 18.14 -5.70 -11.17
CA VAL A 174 18.85 -5.18 -12.33
C VAL A 174 19.65 -6.24 -13.04
N SER A 175 19.77 -6.10 -14.37
CA SER A 175 20.71 -6.81 -15.24
C SER A 175 22.01 -6.01 -15.40
N VAL A 176 23.05 -6.65 -15.95
CA VAL A 176 24.30 -5.96 -16.30
C VAL A 176 24.07 -4.82 -17.30
N HIS A 177 23.12 -4.99 -18.23
CA HIS A 177 22.79 -3.97 -19.24
C HIS A 177 22.20 -2.71 -18.60
N GLU A 178 21.26 -2.85 -17.68
CA GLU A 178 20.67 -1.73 -16.93
C GLU A 178 21.71 -0.99 -16.08
N VAL A 179 22.68 -1.73 -15.49
CA VAL A 179 23.80 -1.12 -14.77
C VAL A 179 24.70 -0.32 -15.72
N MET A 180 24.97 -0.83 -16.93
CA MET A 180 25.70 -0.08 -17.95
C MET A 180 25.00 1.23 -18.29
N GLU A 181 23.71 1.21 -18.54
CA GLU A 181 22.91 2.37 -18.91
C GLU A 181 22.79 3.38 -17.76
N SER A 182 22.50 2.92 -16.55
CA SER A 182 22.27 3.79 -15.39
C SER A 182 23.47 4.65 -14.99
N ALA A 183 24.70 4.14 -15.23
CA ALA A 183 25.93 4.82 -14.88
C ALA A 183 26.82 5.19 -16.11
N ASN A 184 26.31 4.95 -17.33
CA ASN A 184 27.05 5.15 -18.61
C ASN A 184 28.40 4.42 -18.63
N LEU A 185 28.38 3.12 -18.38
CA LEU A 185 29.59 2.28 -18.23
C LEU A 185 29.76 1.31 -19.39
N SER A 186 31.02 0.93 -19.63
CA SER A 186 31.35 -0.23 -20.47
C SER A 186 30.92 -1.53 -19.72
N MET A 187 30.75 -2.63 -20.49
CA MET A 187 30.42 -3.97 -19.94
C MET A 187 31.39 -4.39 -18.83
N ASN A 188 32.70 -4.21 -19.03
CA ASN A 188 33.70 -4.57 -18.03
C ASN A 188 33.63 -3.71 -16.76
N ALA A 189 33.35 -2.42 -16.92
CA ALA A 189 33.20 -1.51 -15.79
C ALA A 189 31.91 -1.80 -15.00
N ALA A 190 30.79 -2.13 -15.67
CA ALA A 190 29.55 -2.54 -15.04
C ALA A 190 29.72 -3.84 -14.21
N HIS A 191 30.36 -4.86 -14.78
CA HIS A 191 30.69 -6.08 -14.03
C HIS A 191 31.60 -5.82 -12.83
N ALA A 192 32.56 -4.89 -12.94
CA ALA A 192 33.42 -4.53 -11.82
C ALA A 192 32.64 -3.81 -10.71
N LEU A 193 31.71 -2.92 -11.07
CA LEU A 193 30.86 -2.21 -10.13
C LEU A 193 29.88 -3.16 -9.43
N ILE A 194 29.27 -4.09 -10.19
CA ILE A 194 28.37 -5.11 -9.62
C ILE A 194 29.12 -5.95 -8.59
N ARG A 195 30.31 -6.47 -8.90
CA ARG A 195 31.11 -7.26 -7.94
C ARG A 195 31.43 -6.48 -6.67
N GLU A 196 31.67 -5.18 -6.79
CA GLU A 196 31.92 -4.33 -5.62
C GLU A 196 30.65 -4.17 -4.77
N PHE A 197 29.48 -3.99 -5.41
CA PHE A 197 28.18 -3.95 -4.75
C PHE A 197 27.81 -5.28 -4.09
N GLU A 198 28.18 -6.41 -4.71
CA GLU A 198 28.05 -7.73 -4.10
C GLU A 198 28.95 -7.88 -2.87
N SER A 199 30.21 -7.41 -2.97
CA SER A 199 31.20 -7.53 -1.88
C SER A 199 30.83 -6.72 -0.63
N VAL A 200 30.09 -5.61 -0.79
CA VAL A 200 29.58 -4.79 0.32
C VAL A 200 28.13 -5.11 0.70
N GLY A 201 27.54 -6.16 0.11
CA GLY A 201 26.21 -6.65 0.47
C GLY A 201 25.03 -5.78 -0.02
N ILE A 202 25.24 -4.90 -1.00
CA ILE A 202 24.15 -4.11 -1.60
C ILE A 202 23.39 -4.94 -2.63
N LEU A 203 24.10 -5.65 -3.52
CA LEU A 203 23.50 -6.53 -4.51
C LEU A 203 23.79 -8.00 -4.21
N GLU A 204 22.88 -8.86 -4.65
CA GLU A 204 22.99 -10.30 -4.58
C GLU A 204 22.57 -10.91 -5.92
N GLU A 205 23.34 -11.85 -6.46
CA GLU A 205 22.96 -12.56 -7.68
C GLU A 205 21.82 -13.53 -7.37
N PHE A 206 20.73 -13.45 -8.14
CA PHE A 206 19.45 -14.07 -7.82
C PHE A 206 19.11 -15.28 -8.72
N THR A 207 19.64 -15.31 -9.96
CA THR A 207 19.20 -16.29 -10.98
C THR A 207 19.97 -17.60 -11.00
N GLY A 208 21.20 -17.64 -10.47
CA GLY A 208 22.12 -18.77 -10.56
C GLY A 208 22.56 -19.10 -11.99
N GLN A 209 22.33 -18.19 -12.95
CA GLN A 209 22.60 -18.42 -14.37
C GLN A 209 24.03 -17.99 -14.77
N LYS A 210 24.58 -18.65 -15.81
CA LYS A 210 25.85 -18.25 -16.39
C LYS A 210 25.76 -17.03 -17.30
N ARG A 211 24.58 -16.77 -17.88
CA ARG A 211 24.27 -15.63 -18.76
C ARG A 211 22.95 -14.99 -18.32
N ASN A 212 22.74 -13.73 -18.67
CA ASN A 212 21.54 -12.95 -18.34
C ASN A 212 21.27 -12.94 -16.82
N ARG A 213 22.31 -12.79 -16.02
CA ARG A 213 22.20 -12.70 -14.57
C ARG A 213 21.41 -11.47 -14.15
N LEU A 214 20.56 -11.67 -13.14
CA LEU A 214 19.86 -10.60 -12.46
C LEU A 214 20.43 -10.47 -11.05
N TYR A 215 20.53 -9.23 -10.60
CA TYR A 215 21.03 -8.86 -9.28
C TYR A 215 19.93 -8.12 -8.53
N VAL A 216 19.75 -8.46 -7.29
CA VAL A 216 18.68 -7.93 -6.44
C VAL A 216 19.24 -7.09 -5.30
N PHE A 217 18.64 -5.95 -5.04
CA PHE A 217 18.87 -5.13 -3.87
C PHE A 217 18.11 -5.72 -2.66
N SER A 218 18.60 -6.86 -2.17
CA SER A 218 17.89 -7.70 -1.19
C SER A 218 17.59 -6.96 0.10
N GLY A 219 18.52 -6.18 0.64
CA GLY A 219 18.34 -5.37 1.84
C GLY A 219 17.18 -4.37 1.71
N TYR A 220 17.06 -3.71 0.56
CA TYR A 220 15.95 -2.78 0.29
C TYR A 220 14.59 -3.49 0.25
N ILE A 221 14.50 -4.61 -0.46
CA ILE A 221 13.27 -5.40 -0.54
C ILE A 221 12.87 -5.98 0.83
N ALA A 222 13.86 -6.41 1.63
CA ALA A 222 13.62 -6.97 2.95
C ALA A 222 12.96 -5.98 3.93
N VAL A 223 13.21 -4.67 3.79
CA VAL A 223 12.56 -3.65 4.63
C VAL A 223 11.04 -3.69 4.47
N PHE A 224 10.54 -3.95 3.25
CA PHE A 224 9.09 -4.04 2.97
C PHE A 224 8.51 -5.40 3.34
N ARG A 225 9.27 -6.50 3.26
CA ARG A 225 8.82 -7.84 3.66
C ARG A 225 8.64 -7.94 5.17
N GLY A 226 9.50 -7.36 5.98
CA GLY A 226 9.37 -7.36 7.43
C GLY A 226 8.12 -6.65 7.96
N VAL A 227 7.41 -5.90 7.11
CA VAL A 227 6.08 -5.33 7.41
C VAL A 227 4.96 -6.34 7.15
N GLN A 228 5.20 -7.34 6.30
CA GLN A 228 4.20 -8.38 5.97
C GLN A 228 4.28 -9.56 6.95
N ASP A 229 5.45 -9.87 7.51
CA ASP A 229 5.71 -11.04 8.35
C ASP A 229 5.71 -10.74 9.87
N GLY A 230 5.59 -9.48 10.24
CA GLY A 230 5.53 -9.05 11.64
C GLY A 230 4.14 -9.23 12.24
N VAL A 231 3.79 -10.42 12.63
CA VAL A 231 3.11 -11.06 13.78
C VAL A 231 2.61 -12.43 13.39
#